data_0793c4e493e0ddb99d00439ba9b8984f
#
_entry.id   0793c4e493e0ddb99d00439ba9b8984f
#
_cell.length_a   1.000
_cell.length_b   1.000
_cell.length_c   1.000
_cell.angle_alpha   90.00
_cell.angle_beta   90.00
_cell.angle_gamma   90.00
#
_symmetry.space_group_name_H-M   'P 1'
#
loop_
_entity.id
_entity.type
_entity.pdbx_description
1 polymer ?
#
loop_
_entity_poly.entity_id
_entity_poly.type
_entity_poly.pdbx_seq_one_letter_code
_entity_poly.pdbx_strand_id
1 'polypeptide(L)'
;MKLNYKRTICVGFAFFLICAFWQAYDNTIPLILTNKFGMSQAWSGVIVALDNILALFLLPLFGAISDKHAGKRGRRTPFIVFGTIVAAIAFISLSLVDDAQLKNIDAAAAIDDPAALRVVYQQEADRTLKTPDGETFVLEDTFTEDEFAAITSQVTTAEGKTVTNHDYTNYVVPARQAYTHQTTVQHPGALIGFIVLLLVVLVSMATFRSPAVALMPDVTIKPLRSKANAVINLMGTAGGILVLAIGMAFATSSVRNSLMSYTAYFAVIAGIMLLALLIFRLTVNEPKFVAEMQADSKRFGIDNGDSDDAPAGSGKLGKAERRSLIFLLLSIVLWFFGYNAVTSKYSVYASNILHKDYNLTLMLAQAAAIVAYLPVGIVASKIGRKKTILGGVVMLAAAFGVAAFLNAESPTMLMNAMFCLAGIGWATINVNSFPMVVEMCSGSDVGRYTGFYYTASMAAQVVTPMFSGFLMDKLSMTVLFPYAAIFVAGAFVTMLFVRHGDSRPIPAKGLEALDVDD
;
A
#
# COMPACT_ATOMS: atom_id res chain seq x y z
N MET A 1 25.87 -1.38 25.21
CA MET A 1 25.64 -1.90 23.85
C MET A 1 25.34 -0.75 22.91
N LYS A 2 25.88 -0.76 21.69
CA LYS A 2 25.59 0.28 20.68
C LYS A 2 25.21 -0.41 19.36
N LEU A 3 24.16 0.08 18.69
CA LEU A 3 23.76 -0.40 17.38
C LEU A 3 24.82 0.00 16.32
N ASN A 4 25.15 -0.93 15.45
CA ASN A 4 25.98 -0.64 14.28
C ASN A 4 25.10 -0.10 13.14
N TYR A 5 24.85 1.22 13.15
CA TYR A 5 23.98 1.88 12.18
C TYR A 5 24.39 1.63 10.73
N LYS A 6 25.70 1.60 10.42
CA LYS A 6 26.18 1.32 9.05
C LYS A 6 25.72 -0.04 8.58
N ARG A 7 25.87 -1.08 9.41
CA ARG A 7 25.40 -2.44 9.12
C ARG A 7 23.87 -2.48 8.95
N THR A 8 23.15 -1.83 9.87
CA THR A 8 21.68 -1.80 9.84
C THR A 8 21.15 -1.08 8.59
N ILE A 9 21.75 0.04 8.19
CA ILE A 9 21.39 0.73 6.93
C ILE A 9 21.66 -0.18 5.71
N CYS A 10 22.78 -0.91 5.69
CA CYS A 10 23.06 -1.85 4.59
C CYS A 10 21.99 -2.95 4.50
N VAL A 11 21.54 -3.50 5.64
CA VAL A 11 20.43 -4.47 5.70
C VAL A 11 19.11 -3.78 5.29
N GLY A 12 18.93 -2.53 5.64
CA GLY A 12 17.76 -1.71 5.30
C GLY A 12 17.50 -1.56 3.79
N PHE A 13 18.50 -1.79 2.92
CA PHE A 13 18.27 -1.83 1.48
C PHE A 13 17.32 -2.95 1.05
N ALA A 14 17.21 -4.03 1.80
CA ALA A 14 16.20 -5.07 1.54
C ALA A 14 14.77 -4.54 1.79
N PHE A 15 14.56 -3.69 2.80
CA PHE A 15 13.29 -3.02 3.07
C PHE A 15 12.99 -1.91 2.06
N PHE A 16 14.02 -1.17 1.67
CA PHE A 16 13.91 -0.20 0.58
C PHE A 16 13.36 -0.84 -0.70
N LEU A 17 13.86 -2.03 -1.08
CA LEU A 17 13.39 -2.81 -2.23
C LEU A 17 11.91 -3.17 -2.10
N ILE A 18 11.50 -3.67 -0.93
CA ILE A 18 10.11 -4.07 -0.67
C ILE A 18 9.18 -2.86 -0.84
N CYS A 19 9.45 -1.77 -0.13
CA CYS A 19 8.55 -0.61 -0.14
C CYS A 19 8.55 0.13 -1.49
N ALA A 20 9.70 0.19 -2.18
CA ALA A 20 9.75 0.76 -3.54
C ALA A 20 8.86 -0.01 -4.51
N PHE A 21 8.90 -1.34 -4.47
CA PHE A 21 8.02 -2.15 -5.31
C PHE A 21 6.55 -1.94 -4.98
N TRP A 22 6.17 -2.06 -3.70
CA TRP A 22 4.76 -1.94 -3.30
C TRP A 22 4.18 -0.57 -3.62
N GLN A 23 4.96 0.50 -3.45
CA GLN A 23 4.50 1.84 -3.81
C GLN A 23 4.22 1.98 -5.31
N ALA A 24 5.07 1.40 -6.17
CA ALA A 24 4.81 1.38 -7.61
C ALA A 24 3.59 0.53 -7.95
N TYR A 25 3.48 -0.67 -7.36
CA TYR A 25 2.38 -1.60 -7.54
C TYR A 25 1.03 -0.96 -7.20
N ASP A 26 0.88 -0.46 -5.97
CA ASP A 26 -0.38 0.07 -5.45
C ASP A 26 -0.87 1.28 -6.24
N ASN A 27 0.05 2.09 -6.77
CA ASN A 27 -0.32 3.29 -7.52
C ASN A 27 -0.61 3.04 -9.00
N THR A 28 0.06 2.08 -9.63
CA THR A 28 -0.02 1.93 -11.10
C THR A 28 -0.87 0.76 -11.56
N ILE A 29 -0.88 -0.35 -10.84
CA ILE A 29 -1.66 -1.53 -11.27
C ILE A 29 -3.17 -1.24 -11.33
N PRO A 30 -3.80 -0.57 -10.34
CA PRO A 30 -5.21 -0.18 -10.45
C PRO A 30 -5.49 0.71 -11.67
N LEU A 31 -4.60 1.66 -11.99
CA LEU A 31 -4.74 2.55 -13.14
C LEU A 31 -4.68 1.78 -14.47
N ILE A 32 -3.73 0.86 -14.59
CA ILE A 32 -3.60 0.00 -15.78
C ILE A 32 -4.85 -0.84 -15.98
N LEU A 33 -5.31 -1.52 -14.92
CA LEU A 33 -6.48 -2.39 -14.97
C LEU A 33 -7.75 -1.64 -15.34
N THR A 34 -7.95 -0.44 -14.83
CA THR A 34 -9.16 0.35 -15.09
C THR A 34 -9.10 1.08 -16.44
N ASN A 35 -7.99 1.73 -16.76
CA ASN A 35 -7.92 2.59 -17.95
C ASN A 35 -7.61 1.82 -19.24
N LYS A 36 -6.76 0.78 -19.17
CA LYS A 36 -6.31 0.06 -20.37
C LYS A 36 -7.03 -1.26 -20.61
N PHE A 37 -7.45 -1.94 -19.54
CA PHE A 37 -8.23 -3.16 -19.64
C PHE A 37 -9.74 -2.92 -19.44
N GLY A 38 -10.14 -1.70 -19.06
CA GLY A 38 -11.55 -1.35 -18.82
C GLY A 38 -12.19 -2.16 -17.68
N MET A 39 -11.40 -2.61 -16.70
CA MET A 39 -11.92 -3.39 -15.57
C MET A 39 -12.67 -2.51 -14.61
N SER A 40 -13.77 -3.03 -14.04
CA SER A 40 -14.48 -2.37 -12.95
C SER A 40 -13.63 -2.24 -11.70
N GLN A 41 -13.99 -1.33 -10.80
CA GLN A 41 -13.28 -1.11 -9.54
C GLN A 41 -13.29 -2.36 -8.66
N ALA A 42 -14.38 -3.16 -8.70
CA ALA A 42 -14.48 -4.43 -7.98
C ALA A 42 -13.45 -5.45 -8.48
N TRP A 43 -13.41 -5.69 -9.81
CA TRP A 43 -12.46 -6.66 -10.39
C TRP A 43 -11.01 -6.19 -10.28
N SER A 44 -10.73 -4.91 -10.48
CA SER A 44 -9.42 -4.33 -10.16
C SER A 44 -9.05 -4.58 -8.69
N GLY A 45 -9.99 -4.43 -7.76
CA GLY A 45 -9.80 -4.74 -6.35
C GLY A 45 -9.50 -6.22 -6.07
N VAL A 46 -10.15 -7.15 -6.79
CA VAL A 46 -9.85 -8.60 -6.70
C VAL A 46 -8.40 -8.88 -7.11
N ILE A 47 -7.96 -8.30 -8.22
CA ILE A 47 -6.58 -8.51 -8.71
C ILE A 47 -5.56 -7.90 -7.76
N VAL A 48 -5.81 -6.69 -7.26
CA VAL A 48 -4.92 -6.05 -6.27
C VAL A 48 -4.86 -6.86 -4.98
N ALA A 49 -5.96 -7.46 -4.52
CA ALA A 49 -5.98 -8.26 -3.31
C ALA A 49 -5.22 -9.60 -3.42
N LEU A 50 -4.85 -10.04 -4.63
CA LEU A 50 -4.09 -11.28 -4.83
C LEU A 50 -2.75 -11.28 -4.08
N ASP A 51 -2.12 -10.12 -3.90
CA ASP A 51 -0.89 -9.97 -3.12
C ASP A 51 -1.09 -10.47 -1.68
N ASN A 52 -2.13 -9.98 -1.00
CA ASN A 52 -2.42 -10.35 0.38
C ASN A 52 -2.91 -11.80 0.50
N ILE A 53 -3.69 -12.29 -0.48
CA ILE A 53 -4.11 -13.70 -0.53
C ILE A 53 -2.90 -14.62 -0.66
N LEU A 54 -1.99 -14.32 -1.58
CA LEU A 54 -0.77 -15.10 -1.78
C LEU A 54 0.18 -14.98 -0.59
N ALA A 55 0.33 -13.78 -0.02
CA ALA A 55 1.18 -13.53 1.13
C ALA A 55 0.81 -14.41 2.34
N LEU A 56 -0.49 -14.63 2.57
CA LEU A 56 -0.98 -15.48 3.66
C LEU A 56 -0.37 -16.89 3.65
N PHE A 57 -0.14 -17.45 2.47
CA PHE A 57 0.41 -18.80 2.30
C PHE A 57 1.92 -18.79 2.00
N LEU A 58 2.36 -17.87 1.15
CA LEU A 58 3.72 -17.89 0.63
C LEU A 58 4.75 -17.28 1.60
N LEU A 59 4.38 -16.28 2.44
CA LEU A 59 5.33 -15.72 3.39
C LEU A 59 5.78 -16.73 4.45
N PRO A 60 4.87 -17.50 5.12
CA PRO A 60 5.29 -18.57 6.01
C PRO A 60 6.08 -19.68 5.29
N LEU A 61 5.66 -20.04 4.07
CA LEU A 61 6.34 -21.06 3.26
C LEU A 61 7.80 -20.68 2.97
N PHE A 62 8.02 -19.50 2.37
CA PHE A 62 9.38 -19.05 2.04
C PHE A 62 10.20 -18.69 3.28
N GLY A 63 9.56 -18.24 4.35
CA GLY A 63 10.19 -18.11 5.66
C GLY A 63 10.78 -19.45 6.12
N ALA A 64 9.96 -20.50 6.18
CA ALA A 64 10.37 -21.83 6.61
C ALA A 64 11.41 -22.48 5.68
N ILE A 65 11.30 -22.28 4.36
CA ILE A 65 12.29 -22.78 3.39
C ILE A 65 13.64 -22.09 3.63
N SER A 66 13.64 -20.76 3.82
CA SER A 66 14.87 -19.99 4.05
C SER A 66 15.51 -20.31 5.39
N ASP A 67 14.72 -20.65 6.43
CA ASP A 67 15.23 -21.09 7.75
C ASP A 67 16.06 -22.38 7.65
N LYS A 68 15.63 -23.31 6.82
CA LYS A 68 16.29 -24.61 6.59
C LYS A 68 17.48 -24.53 5.64
N HIS A 69 17.64 -23.42 4.94
CA HIS A 69 18.71 -23.29 3.95
C HIS A 69 20.07 -23.05 4.61
N ALA A 70 21.06 -23.89 4.30
CA ALA A 70 22.42 -23.79 4.80
C ALA A 70 23.39 -23.51 3.63
N GLY A 71 23.43 -22.26 3.16
CA GLY A 71 24.28 -21.85 2.06
C GLY A 71 25.56 -21.11 2.49
N LYS A 72 26.62 -21.19 1.70
CA LYS A 72 27.87 -20.45 1.94
C LYS A 72 27.70 -18.92 2.00
N ARG A 73 26.60 -18.40 1.42
CA ARG A 73 26.27 -16.96 1.36
C ARG A 73 25.26 -16.52 2.42
N GLY A 74 24.92 -17.39 3.36
CA GLY A 74 23.87 -17.18 4.35
C GLY A 74 22.57 -17.90 3.98
N ARG A 75 21.62 -17.89 4.91
CA ARG A 75 20.32 -18.54 4.72
C ARG A 75 19.28 -17.65 4.04
N ARG A 76 19.37 -16.31 4.21
CA ARG A 76 18.40 -15.31 3.67
C ARG A 76 18.83 -14.69 2.35
N THR A 77 20.10 -14.34 2.24
CA THR A 77 20.65 -13.61 1.07
C THR A 77 20.34 -14.25 -0.28
N PRO A 78 20.42 -15.59 -0.49
CA PRO A 78 20.11 -16.18 -1.78
C PRO A 78 18.65 -15.93 -2.23
N PHE A 79 17.69 -15.99 -1.31
CA PHE A 79 16.27 -15.75 -1.59
C PHE A 79 16.02 -14.28 -1.93
N ILE A 80 16.66 -13.35 -1.20
CA ILE A 80 16.58 -11.91 -1.47
C ILE A 80 17.10 -11.61 -2.87
N VAL A 81 18.28 -12.13 -3.23
CA VAL A 81 18.88 -11.90 -4.55
C VAL A 81 18.03 -12.50 -5.67
N PHE A 82 17.66 -13.78 -5.55
CA PHE A 82 16.88 -14.47 -6.57
C PHE A 82 15.50 -13.83 -6.74
N GLY A 83 14.77 -13.65 -5.64
CA GLY A 83 13.41 -13.08 -5.68
C GLY A 83 13.40 -11.67 -6.27
N THR A 84 14.35 -10.81 -5.88
CA THR A 84 14.43 -9.44 -6.43
C THR A 84 14.74 -9.42 -7.93
N ILE A 85 15.68 -10.26 -8.39
CA ILE A 85 16.03 -10.31 -9.83
C ILE A 85 14.83 -10.78 -10.65
N VAL A 86 14.16 -11.86 -10.22
CA VAL A 86 12.98 -12.37 -10.93
C VAL A 86 11.83 -11.35 -10.88
N ALA A 87 11.60 -10.71 -9.73
CA ALA A 87 10.60 -9.67 -9.60
C ALA A 87 10.87 -8.48 -10.54
N ALA A 88 12.12 -8.01 -10.62
CA ALA A 88 12.49 -6.89 -11.49
C ALA A 88 12.29 -7.23 -12.98
N ILE A 89 12.72 -8.42 -13.40
CA ILE A 89 12.54 -8.90 -14.79
C ILE A 89 11.04 -9.03 -15.11
N ALA A 90 10.26 -9.67 -14.22
CA ALA A 90 8.84 -9.87 -14.43
C ALA A 90 8.07 -8.54 -14.42
N PHE A 91 8.49 -7.55 -13.60
CA PHE A 91 7.89 -6.23 -13.55
C PHE A 91 8.11 -5.44 -14.84
N ILE A 92 9.32 -5.52 -15.43
CA ILE A 92 9.57 -4.96 -16.78
C ILE A 92 8.74 -5.73 -17.83
N SER A 93 8.68 -7.07 -17.74
CA SER A 93 7.90 -7.87 -18.68
C SER A 93 6.40 -7.55 -18.63
N LEU A 94 5.89 -7.14 -17.46
CA LEU A 94 4.52 -6.69 -17.30
C LEU A 94 4.20 -5.47 -18.17
N SER A 95 5.17 -4.54 -18.33
CA SER A 95 4.99 -3.38 -19.20
C SER A 95 4.93 -3.75 -20.69
N LEU A 96 5.57 -4.84 -21.10
CA LEU A 96 5.49 -5.31 -22.49
C LEU A 96 4.08 -5.81 -22.82
N VAL A 97 3.40 -6.42 -21.86
CA VAL A 97 2.00 -6.85 -22.02
C VAL A 97 1.05 -5.64 -21.94
N ASP A 98 1.36 -4.67 -21.10
CA ASP A 98 0.69 -3.37 -21.07
C ASP A 98 0.76 -2.67 -22.43
N ASP A 99 1.94 -2.64 -23.07
CA ASP A 99 2.12 -2.10 -24.42
C ASP A 99 1.41 -2.93 -25.50
N ALA A 100 1.29 -4.25 -25.32
CA ALA A 100 0.51 -5.10 -26.21
C ALA A 100 -0.99 -4.77 -26.12
N GLN A 101 -1.49 -4.47 -24.93
CA GLN A 101 -2.87 -4.00 -24.75
C GLN A 101 -3.08 -2.62 -25.37
N LEU A 102 -2.11 -1.70 -25.24
CA LEU A 102 -2.19 -0.39 -25.93
C LEU A 102 -2.33 -0.55 -27.44
N LYS A 103 -1.66 -1.52 -28.06
CA LYS A 103 -1.83 -1.82 -29.49
C LYS A 103 -3.22 -2.35 -29.82
N ASN A 104 -3.84 -3.13 -28.92
CA ASN A 104 -5.20 -3.62 -29.13
C ASN A 104 -6.23 -2.50 -29.12
N ILE A 105 -5.97 -1.42 -28.39
CA ILE A 105 -6.85 -0.24 -28.27
C ILE A 105 -6.33 0.98 -29.03
N ASP A 106 -5.36 0.80 -29.93
CA ASP A 106 -4.63 1.88 -30.62
C ASP A 106 -5.56 2.92 -31.26
N ALA A 107 -6.65 2.47 -31.89
CA ALA A 107 -7.64 3.36 -32.51
C ALA A 107 -8.28 4.37 -31.54
N ALA A 108 -8.30 4.06 -30.24
CA ALA A 108 -8.88 4.90 -29.19
C ALA A 108 -7.85 5.39 -28.17
N ALA A 109 -6.56 5.05 -28.33
CA ALA A 109 -5.53 5.28 -27.31
C ALA A 109 -5.00 6.72 -27.30
N ALA A 110 -5.05 7.42 -28.43
CA ALA A 110 -4.53 8.79 -28.52
C ALA A 110 -5.36 9.76 -27.68
N ILE A 111 -4.69 10.38 -26.69
CA ILE A 111 -5.31 11.40 -25.84
C ILE A 111 -5.37 12.72 -26.62
N ASP A 112 -6.50 13.44 -26.51
CA ASP A 112 -6.75 14.72 -27.19
C ASP A 112 -6.74 14.63 -28.74
N ASP A 113 -6.92 13.42 -29.30
CA ASP A 113 -7.06 13.21 -30.73
C ASP A 113 -8.55 13.07 -31.08
N PRO A 114 -9.12 14.01 -31.88
CA PRO A 114 -10.51 13.93 -32.31
C PRO A 114 -10.84 12.64 -33.07
N ALA A 115 -9.91 12.08 -33.84
CA ALA A 115 -10.14 10.83 -34.57
C ALA A 115 -10.32 9.66 -33.62
N ALA A 116 -9.49 9.55 -32.57
CA ALA A 116 -9.63 8.52 -31.54
C ALA A 116 -10.95 8.67 -30.75
N LEU A 117 -11.37 9.89 -30.45
CA LEU A 117 -12.62 10.13 -29.74
C LEU A 117 -13.85 9.79 -30.59
N ARG A 118 -13.80 10.02 -31.91
CA ARG A 118 -14.87 9.58 -32.83
C ARG A 118 -15.02 8.06 -32.83
N VAL A 119 -13.93 7.30 -32.82
CA VAL A 119 -13.97 5.83 -32.73
C VAL A 119 -14.68 5.40 -31.44
N VAL A 120 -14.34 6.02 -30.29
CA VAL A 120 -15.00 5.75 -29.01
C VAL A 120 -16.49 6.10 -29.09
N TYR A 121 -16.84 7.27 -29.62
CA TYR A 121 -18.22 7.70 -29.74
C TYR A 121 -19.04 6.73 -30.59
N GLN A 122 -18.58 6.39 -31.80
CA GLN A 122 -19.28 5.48 -32.71
C GLN A 122 -19.55 4.09 -32.13
N GLN A 123 -18.68 3.62 -31.22
CA GLN A 123 -18.85 2.32 -30.60
C GLN A 123 -19.71 2.35 -29.34
N GLU A 124 -19.74 3.46 -28.62
CA GLU A 124 -20.37 3.56 -27.30
C GLU A 124 -21.57 4.55 -27.29
N ALA A 125 -22.02 5.06 -28.48
CA ALA A 125 -23.01 6.12 -28.59
C ALA A 125 -24.34 5.82 -27.88
N ASP A 126 -24.88 4.62 -28.08
CA ASP A 126 -26.17 4.16 -27.58
C ASP A 126 -26.10 3.49 -26.19
N ARG A 127 -24.88 3.41 -25.62
CA ARG A 127 -24.65 2.70 -24.38
C ARG A 127 -24.89 3.57 -23.16
N THR A 128 -25.63 3.03 -22.18
CA THR A 128 -25.73 3.66 -20.87
C THR A 128 -24.42 3.51 -20.12
N LEU A 129 -23.77 4.63 -19.87
CA LEU A 129 -22.52 4.77 -19.14
C LEU A 129 -22.76 5.45 -17.80
N LYS A 130 -21.72 5.51 -16.98
CA LYS A 130 -21.81 6.10 -15.65
C LYS A 130 -20.61 7.03 -15.42
N THR A 131 -20.90 8.25 -15.00
CA THR A 131 -19.85 9.19 -14.58
C THR A 131 -19.17 8.72 -13.28
N PRO A 132 -17.96 9.20 -12.94
CA PRO A 132 -17.30 8.86 -11.69
C PRO A 132 -18.10 9.20 -10.43
N ASP A 133 -18.90 10.24 -10.45
CA ASP A 133 -19.80 10.67 -9.36
C ASP A 133 -21.14 9.92 -9.33
N GLY A 134 -21.37 9.05 -10.31
CA GLY A 134 -22.44 8.06 -10.27
C GLY A 134 -23.68 8.39 -11.09
N GLU A 135 -23.69 9.49 -11.82
CA GLU A 135 -24.77 9.82 -12.77
C GLU A 135 -24.71 8.93 -14.01
N THR A 136 -25.86 8.53 -14.51
CA THR A 136 -25.95 7.75 -15.75
C THR A 136 -26.18 8.66 -16.94
N PHE A 137 -25.53 8.36 -18.05
CA PHE A 137 -25.69 9.11 -19.31
C PHE A 137 -25.60 8.18 -20.53
N VAL A 138 -26.12 8.65 -21.67
CA VAL A 138 -25.94 8.07 -22.99
C VAL A 138 -25.24 9.10 -23.84
N LEU A 139 -24.20 8.72 -24.61
CA LEU A 139 -23.37 9.69 -25.33
C LEU A 139 -24.19 10.44 -26.37
N GLU A 140 -25.02 9.73 -27.18
CA GLU A 140 -25.82 10.33 -28.24
C GLU A 140 -26.92 11.28 -27.73
N ASP A 141 -27.37 11.11 -26.49
CA ASP A 141 -28.33 12.02 -25.83
C ASP A 141 -27.64 13.25 -25.23
N THR A 142 -26.32 13.19 -25.01
CA THR A 142 -25.56 14.22 -24.28
C THR A 142 -24.73 15.10 -25.23
N PHE A 143 -24.14 14.51 -26.26
CA PHE A 143 -23.23 15.15 -27.20
C PHE A 143 -23.50 14.70 -28.64
N THR A 144 -23.27 15.58 -29.59
CA THR A 144 -23.03 15.18 -30.97
C THR A 144 -21.61 14.58 -31.10
N GLU A 145 -21.36 13.82 -32.15
CA GLU A 145 -20.04 13.23 -32.42
C GLU A 145 -18.93 14.30 -32.50
N ASP A 146 -19.22 15.45 -33.10
CA ASP A 146 -18.26 16.56 -33.23
C ASP A 146 -17.98 17.25 -31.90
N GLU A 147 -19.01 17.45 -31.06
CA GLU A 147 -18.84 17.99 -29.70
C GLU A 147 -18.01 17.07 -28.82
N PHE A 148 -18.32 15.77 -28.85
CA PHE A 148 -17.55 14.80 -28.09
C PHE A 148 -16.10 14.71 -28.55
N ALA A 149 -15.87 14.71 -29.87
CA ALA A 149 -14.52 14.67 -30.45
C ALA A 149 -13.69 15.93 -30.14
N ALA A 150 -14.32 17.04 -29.81
CA ALA A 150 -13.66 18.30 -29.45
C ALA A 150 -13.27 18.38 -27.95
N ILE A 151 -13.72 17.43 -27.12
CA ILE A 151 -13.39 17.43 -25.67
C ILE A 151 -11.92 17.10 -25.46
N THR A 152 -11.18 18.05 -24.89
CA THR A 152 -9.76 17.88 -24.56
C THR A 152 -9.55 17.51 -23.08
N SER A 153 -8.48 16.78 -22.75
CA SER A 153 -8.15 16.35 -21.39
C SER A 153 -7.85 17.50 -20.43
N GLN A 154 -7.45 18.65 -20.97
CA GLN A 154 -7.11 19.84 -20.23
C GLN A 154 -7.72 21.09 -20.83
N VAL A 155 -8.08 22.03 -19.99
CA VAL A 155 -8.58 23.36 -20.38
C VAL A 155 -7.79 24.45 -19.68
N THR A 156 -7.68 25.61 -20.32
CA THR A 156 -7.07 26.80 -19.71
C THR A 156 -8.17 27.67 -19.11
N THR A 157 -8.09 27.90 -17.79
CA THR A 157 -9.03 28.77 -17.09
C THR A 157 -8.86 30.23 -17.49
N ALA A 158 -9.85 31.08 -17.17
CA ALA A 158 -9.79 32.51 -17.43
C ALA A 158 -8.55 33.19 -16.76
N GLU A 159 -8.02 32.58 -15.74
CA GLU A 159 -6.79 33.03 -15.03
C GLU A 159 -5.49 32.55 -15.71
N GLY A 160 -5.59 31.87 -16.88
CA GLY A 160 -4.43 31.34 -17.61
C GLY A 160 -3.82 30.06 -17.02
N LYS A 161 -4.49 29.41 -16.09
CA LYS A 161 -4.03 28.15 -15.48
C LYS A 161 -4.59 26.95 -16.25
N THR A 162 -3.73 26.01 -16.61
CA THR A 162 -4.15 24.73 -17.18
C THR A 162 -4.65 23.79 -16.08
N VAL A 163 -5.86 23.28 -16.24
CA VAL A 163 -6.52 22.35 -15.32
C VAL A 163 -7.08 21.16 -16.09
N THR A 164 -7.33 20.04 -15.42
CA THR A 164 -8.01 18.90 -16.01
C THR A 164 -9.45 19.27 -16.38
N ASN A 165 -9.89 18.88 -17.57
CA ASN A 165 -11.23 19.14 -18.05
C ASN A 165 -12.25 18.19 -17.38
N HIS A 166 -13.27 18.75 -16.77
CA HIS A 166 -14.34 18.01 -16.10
C HIS A 166 -15.12 17.12 -17.07
N ASP A 167 -15.46 17.63 -18.25
CA ASP A 167 -16.21 16.86 -19.26
C ASP A 167 -15.39 15.66 -19.75
N TYR A 168 -14.07 15.82 -19.84
CA TYR A 168 -13.20 14.72 -20.21
C TYR A 168 -13.23 13.59 -19.18
N THR A 169 -13.15 13.90 -17.89
CA THR A 169 -13.17 12.90 -16.83
C THR A 169 -14.55 12.28 -16.61
N ASN A 170 -15.63 13.06 -16.83
CA ASN A 170 -16.98 12.59 -16.60
C ASN A 170 -17.54 11.78 -17.76
N TYR A 171 -17.16 12.10 -19.00
CA TYR A 171 -17.75 11.50 -20.19
C TYR A 171 -16.75 10.71 -21.02
N VAL A 172 -15.57 11.28 -21.32
CA VAL A 172 -14.58 10.62 -22.18
C VAL A 172 -13.91 9.44 -21.48
N VAL A 173 -13.52 9.58 -20.21
CA VAL A 173 -12.87 8.51 -19.47
C VAL A 173 -13.78 7.28 -19.34
N PRO A 174 -15.05 7.38 -18.88
CA PRO A 174 -15.96 6.22 -18.83
C PRO A 174 -16.24 5.61 -20.20
N ALA A 175 -16.44 6.41 -21.23
CA ALA A 175 -16.67 5.91 -22.59
C ALA A 175 -15.45 5.14 -23.10
N ARG A 176 -14.25 5.66 -22.88
CA ARG A 176 -13.02 4.99 -23.27
C ARG A 176 -12.77 3.71 -22.46
N GLN A 177 -13.11 3.70 -21.17
CA GLN A 177 -13.07 2.48 -20.34
C GLN A 177 -14.06 1.42 -20.84
N ALA A 178 -15.24 1.81 -21.29
CA ALA A 178 -16.20 0.90 -21.89
C ALA A 178 -15.67 0.30 -23.21
N TYR A 179 -15.10 1.13 -24.08
CA TYR A 179 -14.42 0.70 -25.30
C TYR A 179 -13.29 -0.30 -25.01
N THR A 180 -12.40 0.03 -24.06
CA THR A 180 -11.27 -0.83 -23.71
C THR A 180 -11.74 -2.13 -23.08
N HIS A 181 -12.84 -2.13 -22.32
CA HIS A 181 -13.47 -3.34 -21.80
C HIS A 181 -13.93 -4.27 -22.92
N GLN A 182 -14.65 -3.75 -23.92
CA GLN A 182 -15.11 -4.56 -25.06
C GLN A 182 -13.93 -5.16 -25.82
N THR A 183 -12.91 -4.34 -26.11
CA THR A 183 -11.69 -4.79 -26.79
C THR A 183 -10.96 -5.87 -25.97
N THR A 184 -10.90 -5.72 -24.64
CA THR A 184 -10.29 -6.73 -23.75
C THR A 184 -11.07 -8.04 -23.76
N VAL A 185 -12.40 -8.01 -23.82
CA VAL A 185 -13.23 -9.21 -23.92
C VAL A 185 -13.05 -9.89 -25.28
N GLN A 186 -12.90 -9.14 -26.34
CA GLN A 186 -12.64 -9.69 -27.68
C GLN A 186 -11.21 -10.25 -27.82
N HIS A 187 -10.23 -9.63 -27.15
CA HIS A 187 -8.82 -10.02 -27.19
C HIS A 187 -8.26 -10.26 -25.78
N PRO A 188 -8.71 -11.32 -25.06
CA PRO A 188 -8.38 -11.53 -23.65
C PRO A 188 -6.92 -11.92 -23.40
N GLY A 189 -6.15 -12.24 -24.46
CA GLY A 189 -4.76 -12.71 -24.34
C GLY A 189 -3.85 -11.76 -23.59
N ALA A 190 -3.99 -10.44 -23.81
CA ALA A 190 -3.22 -9.43 -23.09
C ALA A 190 -3.56 -9.40 -21.59
N LEU A 191 -4.84 -9.45 -21.22
CA LEU A 191 -5.25 -9.49 -19.81
C LEU A 191 -4.77 -10.76 -19.12
N ILE A 192 -4.92 -11.92 -19.76
CA ILE A 192 -4.44 -13.21 -19.22
C ILE A 192 -2.93 -13.16 -19.03
N GLY A 193 -2.18 -12.68 -20.02
CA GLY A 193 -0.73 -12.50 -19.93
C GLY A 193 -0.33 -11.54 -18.80
N PHE A 194 -1.05 -10.44 -18.64
CA PHE A 194 -0.85 -9.48 -17.55
C PHE A 194 -1.05 -10.14 -16.18
N ILE A 195 -2.14 -10.87 -15.97
CA ILE A 195 -2.43 -11.56 -14.70
C ILE A 195 -1.38 -12.65 -14.42
N VAL A 196 -0.98 -13.43 -15.42
CA VAL A 196 0.06 -14.47 -15.25
C VAL A 196 1.40 -13.85 -14.85
N LEU A 197 1.85 -12.80 -15.55
CA LEU A 197 3.08 -12.11 -15.18
C LEU A 197 2.97 -11.44 -13.81
N LEU A 198 1.82 -10.86 -13.48
CA LEU A 198 1.55 -10.28 -12.17
C LEU A 198 1.69 -11.34 -11.07
N LEU A 199 1.15 -12.54 -11.26
CA LEU A 199 1.33 -13.65 -10.32
C LEU A 199 2.81 -14.04 -10.18
N VAL A 200 3.58 -14.07 -11.27
CA VAL A 200 5.03 -14.31 -11.22
C VAL A 200 5.74 -13.23 -10.38
N VAL A 201 5.38 -11.97 -10.57
CA VAL A 201 5.90 -10.85 -9.75
C VAL A 201 5.57 -11.06 -8.28
N LEU A 202 4.30 -11.32 -7.94
CA LEU A 202 3.84 -11.47 -6.56
C LEU A 202 4.48 -12.67 -5.85
N VAL A 203 4.61 -13.81 -6.53
CA VAL A 203 5.32 -15.00 -6.00
C VAL A 203 6.80 -14.68 -5.77
N SER A 204 7.44 -13.96 -6.70
CA SER A 204 8.84 -13.54 -6.57
C SER A 204 9.02 -12.58 -5.40
N MET A 205 8.09 -11.63 -5.23
CA MET A 205 8.06 -10.72 -4.07
C MET A 205 7.91 -11.50 -2.76
N ALA A 206 7.01 -12.46 -2.67
CA ALA A 206 6.84 -13.31 -1.50
C ALA A 206 8.10 -14.13 -1.18
N THR A 207 8.83 -14.59 -2.23
CA THR A 207 10.05 -15.38 -2.08
C THR A 207 11.14 -14.60 -1.34
N PHE A 208 11.26 -13.29 -1.55
CA PHE A 208 12.30 -12.51 -0.88
C PHE A 208 11.81 -11.68 0.31
N ARG A 209 10.53 -11.29 0.37
CA ARG A 209 9.99 -10.45 1.44
C ARG A 209 10.16 -11.09 2.81
N SER A 210 9.75 -12.34 3.00
CA SER A 210 9.86 -13.03 4.29
C SER A 210 11.33 -13.21 4.74
N PRO A 211 12.28 -13.71 3.89
CA PRO A 211 13.69 -13.72 4.23
C PRO A 211 14.31 -12.34 4.51
N ALA A 212 13.89 -11.31 3.80
CA ALA A 212 14.39 -9.94 3.99
C ALA A 212 13.99 -9.39 5.36
N VAL A 213 12.73 -9.59 5.77
CA VAL A 213 12.24 -9.21 7.10
C VAL A 213 12.97 -9.99 8.19
N ALA A 214 13.18 -11.29 8.02
CA ALA A 214 13.86 -12.15 8.99
C ALA A 214 15.38 -11.86 9.09
N LEU A 215 15.99 -11.25 8.09
CA LEU A 215 17.43 -10.95 8.11
C LEU A 215 17.82 -9.98 9.24
N MET A 216 16.99 -8.98 9.52
CA MET A 216 17.31 -7.98 10.56
C MET A 216 17.47 -8.62 11.96
N PRO A 217 16.52 -9.41 12.48
CA PRO A 217 16.69 -10.08 13.76
C PRO A 217 17.81 -11.12 13.75
N ASP A 218 18.13 -11.75 12.60
CA ASP A 218 19.22 -12.71 12.46
C ASP A 218 20.61 -12.06 12.64
N VAL A 219 20.76 -10.76 12.33
CA VAL A 219 22.04 -10.05 12.42
C VAL A 219 22.09 -9.02 13.56
N THR A 220 21.06 -8.95 14.40
CA THR A 220 20.96 -7.95 15.47
C THR A 220 20.64 -8.62 16.81
N ILE A 221 21.42 -8.30 17.85
CA ILE A 221 21.19 -8.80 19.22
C ILE A 221 19.83 -8.32 19.74
N LYS A 222 19.13 -9.20 20.48
CA LYS A 222 17.74 -9.00 20.95
C LYS A 222 17.45 -7.62 21.54
N PRO A 223 18.28 -7.02 22.44
CA PRO A 223 18.00 -5.69 23.01
C PRO A 223 18.14 -4.51 22.04
N LEU A 224 18.69 -4.71 20.85
CA LEU A 224 18.88 -3.66 19.83
C LEU A 224 17.97 -3.85 18.61
N ARG A 225 17.13 -4.88 18.60
CA ARG A 225 16.24 -5.19 17.46
C ARG A 225 15.26 -4.05 17.19
N SER A 226 14.68 -3.46 18.22
CA SER A 226 13.76 -2.33 18.09
C SER A 226 14.43 -1.12 17.40
N LYS A 227 15.64 -0.74 17.82
CA LYS A 227 16.40 0.33 17.16
C LYS A 227 16.76 0.00 15.71
N ALA A 228 17.08 -1.28 15.44
CA ALA A 228 17.40 -1.72 14.08
C ALA A 228 16.16 -1.69 13.20
N ASN A 229 15.01 -2.13 13.72
CA ASN A 229 13.73 -2.11 13.01
C ASN A 229 13.34 -0.68 12.60
N ALA A 230 13.45 0.28 13.50
CA ALA A 230 13.24 1.69 13.18
C ALA A 230 14.09 2.19 12.01
N VAL A 231 15.36 1.78 11.94
CA VAL A 231 16.26 2.19 10.84
C VAL A 231 15.85 1.54 9.51
N ILE A 232 15.50 0.25 9.51
CA ILE A 232 15.11 -0.44 8.28
C ILE A 232 13.76 0.04 7.76
N ASN A 233 12.80 0.36 8.64
CA ASN A 233 11.52 0.94 8.25
C ASN A 233 11.69 2.34 7.66
N LEU A 234 12.60 3.15 8.21
CA LEU A 234 12.96 4.43 7.61
C LEU A 234 13.54 4.27 6.19
N MET A 235 14.40 3.27 5.99
CA MET A 235 14.91 2.92 4.66
C MET A 235 13.80 2.47 3.71
N GLY A 236 12.84 1.68 4.21
CA GLY A 236 11.65 1.29 3.44
C GLY A 236 10.83 2.50 2.99
N THR A 237 10.50 3.39 3.93
CA THR A 237 9.74 4.60 3.60
C THR A 237 10.48 5.51 2.61
N ALA A 238 11.82 5.61 2.71
CA ALA A 238 12.62 6.33 1.71
C ALA A 238 12.46 5.73 0.31
N GLY A 239 12.36 4.39 0.19
CA GLY A 239 12.07 3.72 -1.07
C GLY A 239 10.69 4.10 -1.63
N GLY A 240 9.66 4.11 -0.80
CA GLY A 240 8.31 4.53 -1.20
C GLY A 240 8.25 5.99 -1.66
N ILE A 241 8.84 6.90 -0.89
CA ILE A 241 8.91 8.34 -1.24
C ILE A 241 9.66 8.55 -2.57
N LEU A 242 10.77 7.84 -2.80
CA LEU A 242 11.49 7.93 -4.06
C LEU A 242 10.63 7.52 -5.25
N VAL A 243 9.84 6.46 -5.13
CA VAL A 243 8.93 6.00 -6.19
C VAL A 243 7.83 7.03 -6.46
N LEU A 244 7.27 7.66 -5.43
CA LEU A 244 6.31 8.74 -5.59
C LEU A 244 6.92 9.95 -6.31
N ALA A 245 8.15 10.33 -5.97
CA ALA A 245 8.87 11.40 -6.68
C ALA A 245 9.12 11.06 -8.17
N ILE A 246 9.42 9.80 -8.48
CA ILE A 246 9.54 9.31 -9.86
C ILE A 246 8.16 9.36 -10.54
N GLY A 247 7.08 8.96 -9.86
CA GLY A 247 5.72 9.08 -10.35
C GLY A 247 5.35 10.51 -10.73
N MET A 248 5.76 11.50 -9.93
CA MET A 248 5.61 12.92 -10.25
C MET A 248 6.41 13.31 -11.51
N ALA A 249 7.66 12.85 -11.62
CA ALA A 249 8.49 13.15 -12.79
C ALA A 249 7.92 12.56 -14.10
N PHE A 250 7.27 11.40 -14.04
CA PHE A 250 6.56 10.79 -15.15
C PHE A 250 5.11 11.29 -15.32
N ALA A 251 4.66 12.16 -14.42
CA ALA A 251 3.28 12.67 -14.37
C ALA A 251 2.22 11.53 -14.44
N THR A 252 2.45 10.44 -13.70
CA THR A 252 1.57 9.25 -13.71
C THR A 252 0.15 9.53 -13.22
N SER A 253 -0.06 10.63 -12.50
CA SER A 253 -1.35 11.10 -12.00
C SER A 253 -2.15 11.93 -13.02
N SER A 254 -1.51 12.37 -14.11
CA SER A 254 -2.15 13.19 -15.13
C SER A 254 -3.11 12.36 -15.99
N VAL A 255 -4.33 12.86 -16.18
CA VAL A 255 -5.31 12.24 -17.10
C VAL A 255 -4.77 12.18 -18.52
N ARG A 256 -3.96 13.16 -18.94
CA ARG A 256 -3.26 13.14 -20.22
C ARG A 256 -2.34 11.93 -20.41
N ASN A 257 -1.83 11.37 -19.31
CA ASN A 257 -0.94 10.21 -19.30
C ASN A 257 -1.68 8.91 -18.88
N SER A 258 -3.02 8.92 -18.83
CA SER A 258 -3.81 7.76 -18.39
C SER A 258 -3.60 6.50 -19.23
N LEU A 259 -3.21 6.67 -20.49
CA LEU A 259 -2.89 5.60 -21.44
C LEU A 259 -1.41 5.60 -21.86
N MET A 260 -0.51 6.22 -21.08
CA MET A 260 0.92 6.20 -21.39
C MET A 260 1.49 4.78 -21.34
N SER A 261 2.56 4.51 -22.12
CA SER A 261 3.37 3.31 -21.90
C SER A 261 4.08 3.39 -20.56
N TYR A 262 3.92 2.36 -19.72
CA TYR A 262 4.63 2.28 -18.43
C TYR A 262 6.03 1.68 -18.54
N THR A 263 6.51 1.33 -19.75
CA THR A 263 7.81 0.66 -19.95
C THR A 263 8.96 1.46 -19.36
N ALA A 264 9.08 2.76 -19.66
CA ALA A 264 10.13 3.59 -19.10
C ALA A 264 10.02 3.75 -17.57
N TYR A 265 8.81 3.93 -17.06
CA TYR A 265 8.57 4.03 -15.62
C TYR A 265 8.97 2.74 -14.89
N PHE A 266 8.49 1.57 -15.35
CA PHE A 266 8.82 0.28 -14.74
C PHE A 266 10.32 -0.07 -14.89
N ALA A 267 10.94 0.31 -16.01
CA ALA A 267 12.38 0.13 -16.19
C ALA A 267 13.21 0.94 -15.18
N VAL A 268 12.81 2.20 -14.90
CA VAL A 268 13.46 3.02 -13.88
C VAL A 268 13.28 2.41 -12.48
N ILE A 269 12.08 1.98 -12.12
CA ILE A 269 11.82 1.33 -10.81
C ILE A 269 12.62 0.03 -10.69
N ALA A 270 12.58 -0.83 -11.70
CA ALA A 270 13.36 -2.08 -11.71
C ALA A 270 14.87 -1.81 -11.65
N GLY A 271 15.36 -0.78 -12.35
CA GLY A 271 16.75 -0.33 -12.29
C GLY A 271 17.16 0.10 -10.87
N ILE A 272 16.31 0.86 -10.18
CA ILE A 272 16.52 1.25 -8.77
C ILE A 272 16.52 0.02 -7.87
N MET A 273 15.58 -0.92 -8.08
CA MET A 273 15.58 -2.18 -7.33
C MET A 273 16.88 -2.96 -7.53
N LEU A 274 17.35 -3.11 -8.76
CA LEU A 274 18.59 -3.81 -9.04
C LEU A 274 19.82 -3.08 -8.49
N LEU A 275 19.84 -1.74 -8.52
CA LEU A 275 20.90 -0.93 -7.91
C LEU A 275 20.92 -1.10 -6.39
N ALA A 276 19.77 -1.03 -5.74
CA ALA A 276 19.66 -1.25 -4.29
C ALA A 276 20.05 -2.69 -3.91
N LEU A 277 19.67 -3.68 -4.73
CA LEU A 277 20.13 -5.06 -4.59
C LEU A 277 21.66 -5.18 -4.74
N LEU A 278 22.26 -4.50 -5.69
CA LEU A 278 23.71 -4.48 -5.88
C LEU A 278 24.41 -3.90 -4.64
N ILE A 279 23.91 -2.75 -4.12
CA ILE A 279 24.43 -2.15 -2.88
C ILE A 279 24.29 -3.15 -1.72
N PHE A 280 23.11 -3.74 -1.54
CA PHE A 280 22.87 -4.77 -0.54
C PHE A 280 23.89 -5.92 -0.69
N ARG A 281 24.06 -6.45 -1.89
CA ARG A 281 24.95 -7.60 -2.16
C ARG A 281 26.43 -7.31 -1.91
N LEU A 282 26.88 -6.08 -2.18
CA LEU A 282 28.26 -5.65 -1.96
C LEU A 282 28.55 -5.31 -0.50
N THR A 283 27.53 -4.91 0.27
CA THR A 283 27.71 -4.41 1.64
C THR A 283 27.30 -5.40 2.73
N VAL A 284 26.38 -6.33 2.41
CA VAL A 284 25.87 -7.30 3.39
C VAL A 284 26.58 -8.65 3.24
N ASN A 285 27.28 -9.03 4.30
CA ASN A 285 27.85 -10.36 4.45
C ASN A 285 27.11 -11.06 5.61
N GLU A 286 26.02 -11.74 5.26
CA GLU A 286 25.13 -12.38 6.24
C GLU A 286 25.87 -13.34 7.19
N PRO A 287 26.70 -14.31 6.72
CA PRO A 287 27.40 -15.23 7.61
C PRO A 287 28.30 -14.51 8.62
N LYS A 288 29.02 -13.47 8.16
CA LYS A 288 29.86 -12.66 9.05
C LYS A 288 29.02 -11.89 10.07
N PHE A 289 27.92 -11.27 9.65
CA PHE A 289 27.07 -10.48 10.52
C PHE A 289 26.35 -11.35 11.57
N VAL A 290 25.94 -12.56 11.19
CA VAL A 290 25.38 -13.55 12.13
C VAL A 290 26.43 -14.00 13.14
N ALA A 291 27.65 -14.31 12.72
CA ALA A 291 28.73 -14.68 13.61
C ALA A 291 29.10 -13.56 14.60
N GLU A 292 29.16 -12.31 14.14
CA GLU A 292 29.37 -11.13 15.00
C GLU A 292 28.23 -10.97 16.02
N MET A 293 26.97 -11.13 15.59
CA MET A 293 25.80 -11.08 16.46
C MET A 293 25.87 -12.15 17.55
N GLN A 294 26.23 -13.39 17.19
CA GLN A 294 26.38 -14.50 18.13
C GLN A 294 27.52 -14.25 19.13
N ALA A 295 28.65 -13.71 18.68
CA ALA A 295 29.79 -13.36 19.54
C ALA A 295 29.40 -12.24 20.52
N ASP A 296 28.69 -11.20 20.07
CA ASP A 296 28.19 -10.13 20.91
C ASP A 296 27.18 -10.67 21.95
N SER A 297 26.28 -11.57 21.54
CA SER A 297 25.32 -12.20 22.46
C SER A 297 26.00 -12.97 23.56
N LYS A 298 27.01 -13.79 23.23
CA LYS A 298 27.82 -14.50 24.21
C LYS A 298 28.56 -13.53 25.14
N ARG A 299 29.17 -12.48 24.58
CA ARG A 299 29.92 -11.48 25.37
C ARG A 299 29.05 -10.74 26.39
N PHE A 300 27.78 -10.49 26.06
CA PHE A 300 26.87 -9.77 26.94
C PHE A 300 25.95 -10.68 27.75
N GLY A 301 26.11 -12.00 27.66
CA GLY A 301 25.28 -12.97 28.39
C GLY A 301 23.83 -12.94 27.97
N ILE A 302 23.55 -12.54 26.71
CA ILE A 302 22.20 -12.45 26.15
C ILE A 302 21.86 -13.83 25.61
N ASP A 303 20.86 -14.45 26.19
CA ASP A 303 20.25 -15.63 25.63
C ASP A 303 19.41 -15.22 24.42
N ASN A 304 19.93 -15.49 23.23
CA ASN A 304 19.17 -15.32 21.98
C ASN A 304 18.32 -16.57 21.70
N GLY A 305 18.23 -17.48 22.70
CA GLY A 305 17.42 -18.66 22.54
C GLY A 305 16.02 -18.29 22.09
N ASP A 306 15.64 -18.80 20.95
CA ASP A 306 14.28 -19.06 20.57
C ASP A 306 13.77 -20.14 21.53
N SER A 307 13.61 -19.78 22.81
CA SER A 307 12.97 -20.66 23.77
C SER A 307 11.46 -20.64 23.50
N ASP A 308 11.08 -21.23 22.37
CA ASP A 308 9.74 -21.79 22.16
C ASP A 308 9.40 -22.87 23.19
N ASP A 309 10.34 -23.21 24.07
CA ASP A 309 10.23 -24.25 25.12
C ASP A 309 9.77 -23.72 26.48
N ALA A 310 9.26 -22.50 26.60
CA ALA A 310 8.50 -22.17 27.80
C ALA A 310 7.17 -22.96 27.75
N PRO A 311 6.89 -23.83 28.74
CA PRO A 311 5.66 -24.61 28.74
C PRO A 311 4.46 -23.66 28.58
N ALA A 312 3.63 -23.95 27.60
CA ALA A 312 2.39 -23.21 27.33
C ALA A 312 1.55 -23.21 28.62
N GLY A 313 1.74 -22.21 29.45
CA GLY A 313 0.90 -21.97 30.59
C GLY A 313 -0.44 -21.53 30.10
N SER A 314 -1.44 -22.40 30.08
CA SER A 314 -2.80 -22.16 29.67
C SER A 314 -3.53 -21.22 30.63
N GLY A 315 -3.09 -19.98 30.71
CA GLY A 315 -3.84 -18.91 31.33
C GLY A 315 -5.03 -18.58 30.43
N LYS A 316 -6.16 -19.27 30.62
CA LYS A 316 -7.41 -18.91 29.91
C LYS A 316 -7.75 -17.48 30.28
N LEU A 317 -7.83 -16.62 29.28
CA LEU A 317 -8.35 -15.25 29.45
C LEU A 317 -9.69 -15.27 30.21
N GLY A 318 -9.83 -14.41 31.16
CA GLY A 318 -11.12 -14.13 31.81
C GLY A 318 -12.15 -13.63 30.78
N LYS A 319 -13.43 -13.79 31.07
CA LYS A 319 -14.50 -13.33 30.15
C LYS A 319 -14.37 -11.85 29.76
N ALA A 320 -13.92 -11.00 30.68
CA ALA A 320 -13.75 -9.56 30.45
C ALA A 320 -12.55 -9.27 29.51
N GLU A 321 -11.45 -9.97 29.69
CA GLU A 321 -10.24 -9.86 28.84
C GLU A 321 -10.52 -10.36 27.43
N ARG A 322 -11.18 -11.52 27.31
CA ARG A 322 -11.60 -12.05 26.00
C ARG A 322 -12.52 -11.09 25.26
N ARG A 323 -13.46 -10.44 25.96
CA ARG A 323 -14.31 -9.40 25.38
C ARG A 323 -13.49 -8.20 24.89
N SER A 324 -12.53 -7.73 25.68
CA SER A 324 -11.62 -6.65 25.27
C SER A 324 -10.80 -7.02 24.03
N LEU A 325 -10.27 -8.25 23.97
CA LEU A 325 -9.54 -8.73 22.80
C LEU A 325 -10.41 -8.75 21.53
N ILE A 326 -11.64 -9.26 21.62
CA ILE A 326 -12.57 -9.28 20.49
C ILE A 326 -12.86 -7.86 19.99
N PHE A 327 -13.13 -6.90 20.90
CA PHE A 327 -13.38 -5.52 20.51
C PHE A 327 -12.11 -4.85 19.93
N LEU A 328 -10.92 -5.18 20.43
CA LEU A 328 -9.67 -4.67 19.90
C LEU A 328 -9.41 -5.21 18.48
N LEU A 329 -9.56 -6.52 18.26
CA LEU A 329 -9.44 -7.13 16.93
C LEU A 329 -10.49 -6.60 15.95
N LEU A 330 -11.72 -6.38 16.40
CA LEU A 330 -12.76 -5.75 15.60
C LEU A 330 -12.39 -4.31 15.23
N SER A 331 -11.82 -3.55 16.17
CA SER A 331 -11.32 -2.19 15.89
C SER A 331 -10.22 -2.22 14.84
N ILE A 332 -9.29 -3.19 14.93
CA ILE A 332 -8.23 -3.41 13.93
C ILE A 332 -8.85 -3.65 12.55
N VAL A 333 -9.77 -4.58 12.41
CA VAL A 333 -10.46 -4.83 11.14
C VAL A 333 -11.08 -3.54 10.60
N LEU A 334 -11.80 -2.78 11.43
CA LEU A 334 -12.53 -1.59 10.99
C LEU A 334 -11.62 -0.45 10.53
N TRP A 335 -10.54 -0.11 11.24
CA TRP A 335 -9.65 0.93 10.73
C TRP A 335 -8.83 0.49 9.53
N PHE A 336 -8.48 -0.81 9.42
CA PHE A 336 -7.88 -1.35 8.20
C PHE A 336 -8.85 -1.32 7.02
N PHE A 337 -10.16 -1.57 7.24
CA PHE A 337 -11.19 -1.40 6.21
C PHE A 337 -11.23 0.02 5.65
N GLY A 338 -11.19 1.02 6.53
CA GLY A 338 -11.15 2.42 6.09
C GLY A 338 -9.84 2.79 5.39
N TYR A 339 -8.71 2.48 6.01
CA TYR A 339 -7.39 2.88 5.49
C TYR A 339 -7.04 2.18 4.17
N ASN A 340 -7.24 0.85 4.08
CA ASN A 340 -6.89 0.10 2.88
C ASN A 340 -7.80 0.41 1.69
N ALA A 341 -9.04 0.83 1.91
CA ALA A 341 -9.89 1.31 0.83
C ALA A 341 -9.24 2.53 0.15
N VAL A 342 -8.79 3.49 0.95
CA VAL A 342 -8.12 4.68 0.43
C VAL A 342 -6.80 4.31 -0.25
N THR A 343 -5.91 3.57 0.40
CA THR A 343 -4.59 3.25 -0.19
C THR A 343 -4.69 2.46 -1.49
N SER A 344 -5.66 1.55 -1.62
CA SER A 344 -5.82 0.72 -2.83
C SER A 344 -6.55 1.40 -3.98
N LYS A 345 -7.31 2.47 -3.73
CA LYS A 345 -8.16 3.13 -4.75
C LYS A 345 -7.83 4.59 -4.98
N TYR A 346 -6.97 5.17 -4.14
CA TYR A 346 -6.72 6.61 -4.17
C TYR A 346 -6.12 7.12 -5.47
N SER A 347 -5.24 6.36 -6.13
CA SER A 347 -4.66 6.76 -7.40
C SER A 347 -5.74 6.98 -8.48
N VAL A 348 -6.69 6.06 -8.59
CA VAL A 348 -7.82 6.16 -9.52
C VAL A 348 -8.78 7.28 -9.09
N TYR A 349 -9.09 7.37 -7.80
CA TYR A 349 -9.97 8.43 -7.26
C TYR A 349 -9.40 9.83 -7.47
N ALA A 350 -8.12 10.02 -7.18
CA ALA A 350 -7.45 11.31 -7.32
C ALA A 350 -7.39 11.78 -8.78
N SER A 351 -7.21 10.84 -9.72
CA SER A 351 -7.18 11.16 -11.15
C SER A 351 -8.57 11.53 -11.69
N ASN A 352 -9.62 10.79 -11.30
CA ASN A 352 -10.94 10.90 -11.90
C ASN A 352 -11.90 11.87 -11.16
N ILE A 353 -11.74 12.03 -9.83
CA ILE A 353 -12.63 12.87 -9.01
C ILE A 353 -11.95 14.15 -8.56
N LEU A 354 -10.72 14.05 -8.03
CA LEU A 354 -10.05 15.20 -7.43
C LEU A 354 -9.24 16.02 -8.42
N HIS A 355 -8.83 15.42 -9.53
CA HIS A 355 -7.92 16.00 -10.52
C HIS A 355 -6.63 16.53 -9.86
N LYS A 356 -6.11 15.79 -8.87
CA LYS A 356 -4.92 16.13 -8.10
C LYS A 356 -3.83 15.08 -8.28
N ASP A 357 -2.58 15.50 -8.06
CA ASP A 357 -1.44 14.59 -8.07
C ASP A 357 -1.45 13.71 -6.81
N TYR A 358 -1.82 12.43 -6.99
CA TYR A 358 -1.80 11.46 -5.89
C TYR A 358 -0.39 11.19 -5.36
N ASN A 359 0.64 11.31 -6.20
CA ASN A 359 2.02 11.08 -5.76
C ASN A 359 2.43 12.11 -4.70
N LEU A 360 2.11 13.40 -4.94
CA LEU A 360 2.41 14.48 -3.99
C LEU A 360 1.65 14.28 -2.67
N THR A 361 0.36 14.00 -2.73
CA THR A 361 -0.47 13.85 -1.52
C THR A 361 -0.03 12.65 -0.68
N LEU A 362 0.27 11.50 -1.30
CA LEU A 362 0.78 10.32 -0.61
C LEU A 362 2.19 10.54 -0.05
N MET A 363 3.07 11.23 -0.77
CA MET A 363 4.40 11.58 -0.29
C MET A 363 4.34 12.45 0.96
N LEU A 364 3.46 13.45 0.98
CA LEU A 364 3.23 14.30 2.14
C LEU A 364 2.65 13.53 3.32
N ALA A 365 1.71 12.60 3.08
CA ALA A 365 1.16 11.73 4.11
C ALA A 365 2.25 10.84 4.75
N GLN A 366 3.11 10.23 3.94
CA GLN A 366 4.22 9.39 4.42
C GLN A 366 5.25 10.22 5.19
N ALA A 367 5.62 11.40 4.70
CA ALA A 367 6.54 12.30 5.40
C ALA A 367 5.97 12.74 6.75
N ALA A 368 4.68 13.08 6.81
CA ALA A 368 4.01 13.44 8.05
C ALA A 368 3.95 12.27 9.04
N ALA A 369 3.72 11.05 8.56
CA ALA A 369 3.75 9.83 9.38
C ALA A 369 5.12 9.61 10.03
N ILE A 370 6.21 9.74 9.26
CA ILE A 370 7.59 9.61 9.78
C ILE A 370 7.84 10.60 10.92
N VAL A 371 7.50 11.88 10.71
CA VAL A 371 7.68 12.92 11.72
C VAL A 371 6.84 12.64 12.97
N ALA A 372 5.66 12.03 12.81
CA ALA A 372 4.76 11.71 13.91
C ALA A 372 5.22 10.56 14.79
N TYR A 373 5.98 9.58 14.28
CA TYR A 373 6.37 8.39 15.05
C TYR A 373 7.04 8.73 16.39
N LEU A 374 7.98 9.69 16.40
CA LEU A 374 8.68 10.07 17.61
C LEU A 374 7.76 10.70 18.66
N PRO A 375 6.99 11.78 18.36
CA PRO A 375 6.07 12.38 19.34
C PRO A 375 4.94 11.41 19.76
N VAL A 376 4.48 10.54 18.88
CA VAL A 376 3.45 9.54 19.21
C VAL A 376 3.92 8.57 20.29
N GLY A 377 5.14 8.04 20.19
CA GLY A 377 5.72 7.19 21.22
C GLY A 377 5.81 7.89 22.59
N ILE A 378 6.19 9.17 22.61
CA ILE A 378 6.22 9.98 23.85
C ILE A 378 4.80 10.18 24.42
N VAL A 379 3.83 10.49 23.55
CA VAL A 379 2.44 10.66 23.97
C VAL A 379 1.88 9.37 24.55
N ALA A 380 2.09 8.23 23.89
CA ALA A 380 1.64 6.92 24.33
C ALA A 380 2.19 6.55 25.71
N SER A 381 3.46 6.88 25.99
CA SER A 381 4.07 6.63 27.31
C SER A 381 3.44 7.46 28.45
N LYS A 382 2.89 8.66 28.12
CA LYS A 382 2.27 9.54 29.11
C LYS A 382 0.79 9.23 29.37
N ILE A 383 0.00 9.04 28.31
CA ILE A 383 -1.46 8.94 28.41
C ILE A 383 -2.00 7.50 28.22
N GLY A 384 -1.14 6.55 27.83
CA GLY A 384 -1.50 5.16 27.55
C GLY A 384 -1.83 4.92 26.06
N ARG A 385 -1.73 3.65 25.64
CA ARG A 385 -1.89 3.26 24.23
C ARG A 385 -3.33 3.44 23.75
N LYS A 386 -4.31 3.05 24.56
CA LYS A 386 -5.72 3.17 24.20
C LYS A 386 -6.11 4.61 23.84
N LYS A 387 -5.75 5.58 24.68
CA LYS A 387 -6.08 6.99 24.43
C LYS A 387 -5.35 7.53 23.21
N THR A 388 -4.11 7.08 23.00
CA THR A 388 -3.31 7.45 21.82
C THR A 388 -3.94 6.90 20.55
N ILE A 389 -4.32 5.62 20.52
CA ILE A 389 -5.05 5.02 19.38
C ILE A 389 -6.37 5.77 19.11
N LEU A 390 -7.16 6.05 20.14
CA LEU A 390 -8.40 6.82 19.97
C LEU A 390 -8.15 8.20 19.35
N GLY A 391 -7.08 8.90 19.76
CA GLY A 391 -6.64 10.14 19.11
C GLY A 391 -6.29 9.95 17.64
N GLY A 392 -5.55 8.89 17.31
CA GLY A 392 -5.21 8.52 15.93
C GLY A 392 -6.44 8.20 15.08
N VAL A 393 -7.39 7.44 15.63
CA VAL A 393 -8.67 7.12 14.97
C VAL A 393 -9.49 8.38 14.70
N VAL A 394 -9.54 9.31 15.66
CA VAL A 394 -10.23 10.60 15.46
C VAL A 394 -9.57 11.42 14.35
N MET A 395 -8.25 11.52 14.36
CA MET A 395 -7.51 12.22 13.29
C MET A 395 -7.77 11.60 11.92
N LEU A 396 -7.73 10.27 11.82
CA LEU A 396 -7.96 9.55 10.58
C LEU A 396 -9.42 9.69 10.09
N ALA A 397 -10.39 9.55 11.00
CA ALA A 397 -11.82 9.74 10.70
C ALA A 397 -12.13 11.18 10.26
N ALA A 398 -11.53 12.17 10.92
CA ALA A 398 -11.67 13.58 10.56
C ALA A 398 -11.05 13.87 9.19
N ALA A 399 -9.85 13.33 8.91
CA ALA A 399 -9.20 13.49 7.62
C ALA A 399 -10.05 12.91 6.48
N PHE A 400 -10.53 11.68 6.62
CA PHE A 400 -11.39 11.05 5.62
C PHE A 400 -12.79 11.67 5.55
N GLY A 401 -13.35 12.10 6.71
CA GLY A 401 -14.62 12.80 6.77
C GLY A 401 -14.59 14.14 6.02
N VAL A 402 -13.54 14.93 6.18
CA VAL A 402 -13.36 16.17 5.40
C VAL A 402 -13.07 15.86 3.94
N ALA A 403 -12.22 14.86 3.66
CA ALA A 403 -11.91 14.44 2.29
C ALA A 403 -13.15 13.99 1.50
N ALA A 404 -14.19 13.48 2.17
CA ALA A 404 -15.46 13.10 1.56
C ALA A 404 -16.22 14.28 0.90
N PHE A 405 -15.93 15.50 1.31
CA PHE A 405 -16.54 16.72 0.75
C PHE A 405 -15.60 17.47 -0.22
N LEU A 406 -14.39 16.95 -0.45
CA LEU A 406 -13.43 17.57 -1.36
C LEU A 406 -13.67 17.10 -2.80
N ASN A 407 -13.53 18.03 -3.73
CA ASN A 407 -13.66 17.83 -5.15
C ASN A 407 -12.49 18.47 -5.91
N ALA A 408 -12.56 18.50 -7.25
CA ALA A 408 -11.52 19.08 -8.10
C ALA A 408 -11.27 20.57 -7.84
N GLU A 409 -12.30 21.34 -7.46
CA GLU A 409 -12.23 22.78 -7.20
C GLU A 409 -11.67 23.10 -5.81
N SER A 410 -11.65 22.10 -4.91
CA SER A 410 -11.20 22.27 -3.53
C SER A 410 -9.73 22.70 -3.48
N PRO A 411 -9.35 23.59 -2.52
CA PRO A 411 -7.96 24.02 -2.39
C PRO A 411 -7.00 22.86 -2.17
N THR A 412 -5.97 22.76 -3.00
CA THR A 412 -4.96 21.70 -2.90
C THR A 412 -4.28 21.67 -1.53
N MET A 413 -4.10 22.84 -0.89
CA MET A 413 -3.55 22.93 0.46
C MET A 413 -4.41 22.20 1.49
N LEU A 414 -5.73 22.30 1.41
CA LEU A 414 -6.65 21.60 2.31
C LEU A 414 -6.56 20.08 2.11
N MET A 415 -6.51 19.63 0.85
CA MET A 415 -6.30 18.21 0.53
C MET A 415 -5.00 17.69 1.14
N ASN A 416 -3.88 18.39 0.90
CA ASN A 416 -2.58 18.01 1.44
C ASN A 416 -2.57 17.99 2.97
N ALA A 417 -3.24 18.96 3.62
CA ALA A 417 -3.38 18.97 5.06
C ALA A 417 -4.16 17.76 5.60
N MET A 418 -5.23 17.35 4.90
CA MET A 418 -6.01 16.15 5.29
C MET A 418 -5.19 14.87 5.10
N PHE A 419 -4.40 14.77 4.04
CA PHE A 419 -3.51 13.62 3.85
C PHE A 419 -2.36 13.58 4.88
N CYS A 420 -1.77 14.72 5.24
CA CYS A 420 -0.84 14.81 6.38
C CYS A 420 -1.51 14.34 7.67
N LEU A 421 -2.73 14.81 7.95
CA LEU A 421 -3.48 14.41 9.14
C LEU A 421 -3.79 12.90 9.12
N ALA A 422 -4.16 12.34 7.97
CA ALA A 422 -4.37 10.90 7.81
C ALA A 422 -3.08 10.11 8.07
N GLY A 423 -1.94 10.57 7.55
CA GLY A 423 -0.63 9.97 7.80
C GLY A 423 -0.25 9.97 9.28
N ILE A 424 -0.44 11.10 9.98
CA ILE A 424 -0.23 11.21 11.44
C ILE A 424 -1.18 10.27 12.19
N GLY A 425 -2.46 10.26 11.82
CA GLY A 425 -3.48 9.40 12.43
C GLY A 425 -3.13 7.93 12.27
N TRP A 426 -2.75 7.51 11.06
CA TRP A 426 -2.32 6.14 10.78
C TRP A 426 -1.08 5.74 11.58
N ALA A 427 -0.03 6.57 11.59
CA ALA A 427 1.17 6.34 12.38
C ALA A 427 0.83 6.17 13.87
N THR A 428 -0.09 7.00 14.39
CA THR A 428 -0.54 6.97 15.78
C THR A 428 -1.25 5.66 16.14
N ILE A 429 -2.06 5.14 15.21
CA ILE A 429 -2.73 3.85 15.39
C ILE A 429 -1.71 2.71 15.31
N ASN A 430 -0.89 2.69 14.26
CA ASN A 430 -0.03 1.55 13.91
C ASN A 430 1.01 1.25 15.00
N VAL A 431 1.73 2.28 15.48
CA VAL A 431 2.73 2.16 16.57
C VAL A 431 2.17 1.51 17.84
N ASN A 432 0.88 1.69 18.12
CA ASN A 432 0.28 1.28 19.39
C ASN A 432 -0.58 0.02 19.31
N SER A 433 -1.05 -0.35 18.11
CA SER A 433 -2.07 -1.40 17.94
C SER A 433 -1.53 -2.80 18.19
N PHE A 434 -0.43 -3.18 17.56
CA PHE A 434 0.18 -4.48 17.74
C PHE A 434 0.66 -4.71 19.18
N PRO A 435 1.45 -3.81 19.79
CA PRO A 435 1.84 -3.96 21.19
C PRO A 435 0.65 -4.08 22.14
N MET A 436 -0.44 -3.39 21.89
CA MET A 436 -1.65 -3.47 22.72
C MET A 436 -2.30 -4.86 22.68
N VAL A 437 -2.27 -5.54 21.52
CA VAL A 437 -2.76 -6.92 21.38
C VAL A 437 -1.87 -7.89 22.14
N VAL A 438 -0.54 -7.76 21.99
CA VAL A 438 0.44 -8.66 22.61
C VAL A 438 0.49 -8.48 24.13
N GLU A 439 0.27 -7.28 24.67
CA GLU A 439 0.19 -7.04 26.10
C GLU A 439 -1.00 -7.73 26.81
N MET A 440 -1.99 -8.18 26.05
CA MET A 440 -3.13 -8.92 26.61
C MET A 440 -2.80 -10.39 26.89
N CYS A 441 -1.63 -10.90 26.48
CA CYS A 441 -1.22 -12.28 26.74
C CYS A 441 -0.27 -12.41 27.91
N SER A 442 -0.26 -13.59 28.55
CA SER A 442 0.83 -14.03 29.40
C SER A 442 2.00 -14.50 28.52
N GLY A 443 3.24 -14.28 28.96
CA GLY A 443 4.48 -14.40 28.17
C GLY A 443 4.71 -15.64 27.29
N SER A 444 3.94 -16.73 27.48
CA SER A 444 4.01 -17.96 26.66
C SER A 444 3.14 -17.93 25.39
N ASP A 445 2.18 -16.99 25.28
CA ASP A 445 1.18 -16.97 24.21
C ASP A 445 1.37 -15.82 23.19
N VAL A 446 2.52 -15.14 23.21
CA VAL A 446 2.82 -14.00 22.33
C VAL A 446 2.60 -14.33 20.85
N GLY A 447 3.10 -15.48 20.39
CA GLY A 447 2.93 -15.91 19.00
C GLY A 447 1.47 -16.10 18.58
N ARG A 448 0.60 -16.59 19.48
CA ARG A 448 -0.83 -16.75 19.23
C ARG A 448 -1.54 -15.41 19.08
N TYR A 449 -1.21 -14.43 19.93
CA TYR A 449 -1.82 -13.08 19.86
C TYR A 449 -1.30 -12.28 18.68
N THR A 450 -0.04 -12.44 18.33
CA THR A 450 0.54 -11.98 17.07
C THR A 450 -0.24 -12.55 15.89
N GLY A 451 -0.52 -13.85 15.88
CA GLY A 451 -1.35 -14.50 14.88
C GLY A 451 -2.76 -13.90 14.79
N PHE A 452 -3.41 -13.57 15.90
CA PHE A 452 -4.73 -12.92 15.89
C PHE A 452 -4.68 -11.52 15.27
N TYR A 453 -3.65 -10.71 15.59
CA TYR A 453 -3.45 -9.40 14.99
C TYR A 453 -3.30 -9.49 13.46
N TYR A 454 -2.38 -10.32 12.99
CA TYR A 454 -2.13 -10.46 11.55
C TYR A 454 -3.33 -11.08 10.82
N THR A 455 -4.03 -12.04 11.41
CA THR A 455 -5.27 -12.59 10.81
C THR A 455 -6.32 -11.49 10.65
N ALA A 456 -6.53 -10.65 11.66
CA ALA A 456 -7.50 -9.56 11.60
C ALA A 456 -7.11 -8.51 10.54
N SER A 457 -5.85 -8.06 10.54
CA SER A 457 -5.36 -7.06 9.59
C SER A 457 -5.33 -7.59 8.15
N MET A 458 -4.83 -8.80 7.91
CA MET A 458 -4.77 -9.40 6.57
C MET A 458 -6.16 -9.71 6.02
N ALA A 459 -7.09 -10.21 6.84
CA ALA A 459 -8.47 -10.40 6.40
C ALA A 459 -9.09 -9.08 5.90
N ALA A 460 -8.84 -7.99 6.63
CA ALA A 460 -9.27 -6.67 6.19
C ALA A 460 -8.59 -6.24 4.87
N GLN A 461 -7.29 -6.45 4.73
CA GLN A 461 -6.53 -6.09 3.53
C GLN A 461 -6.98 -6.86 2.28
N VAL A 462 -7.38 -8.13 2.43
CA VAL A 462 -7.93 -8.94 1.32
C VAL A 462 -9.33 -8.46 0.92
N VAL A 463 -10.22 -8.26 1.89
CA VAL A 463 -11.63 -7.96 1.62
C VAL A 463 -11.85 -6.51 1.15
N THR A 464 -11.08 -5.57 1.71
CA THR A 464 -11.34 -4.13 1.50
C THR A 464 -11.24 -3.67 0.05
N PRO A 465 -10.19 -3.99 -0.75
CA PRO A 465 -10.10 -3.52 -2.12
C PRO A 465 -11.25 -4.03 -3.00
N MET A 466 -11.72 -5.25 -2.72
CA MET A 466 -12.86 -5.87 -3.41
C MET A 466 -14.17 -5.19 -3.03
N PHE A 467 -14.42 -5.04 -1.73
CA PHE A 467 -15.67 -4.50 -1.22
C PHE A 467 -15.82 -3.00 -1.49
N SER A 468 -14.75 -2.22 -1.28
CA SER A 468 -14.75 -0.79 -1.63
C SER A 468 -14.92 -0.59 -3.14
N GLY A 469 -14.25 -1.40 -3.97
CA GLY A 469 -14.41 -1.38 -5.41
C GLY A 469 -15.84 -1.71 -5.86
N PHE A 470 -16.46 -2.73 -5.24
CA PHE A 470 -17.86 -3.06 -5.51
C PHE A 470 -18.82 -1.89 -5.19
N LEU A 471 -18.61 -1.22 -4.07
CA LEU A 471 -19.42 -0.05 -3.72
C LEU A 471 -19.17 1.12 -4.68
N MET A 472 -17.93 1.34 -5.12
CA MET A 472 -17.61 2.36 -6.13
C MET A 472 -18.30 2.08 -7.47
N ASP A 473 -18.35 0.82 -7.92
CA ASP A 473 -19.04 0.44 -9.15
C ASP A 473 -20.58 0.58 -9.03
N LYS A 474 -21.15 0.20 -7.89
CA LYS A 474 -22.61 0.18 -7.70
C LYS A 474 -23.18 1.57 -7.39
N LEU A 475 -22.50 2.35 -6.58
CA LEU A 475 -22.95 3.68 -6.16
C LEU A 475 -22.24 4.75 -7.01
N SER A 476 -21.04 5.13 -6.62
CA SER A 476 -20.16 6.08 -7.32
C SER A 476 -18.75 5.98 -6.76
N MET A 477 -17.75 6.54 -7.47
CA MET A 477 -16.40 6.63 -6.91
C MET A 477 -16.36 7.50 -5.65
N THR A 478 -17.25 8.47 -5.52
CA THR A 478 -17.31 9.39 -4.37
C THR A 478 -17.61 8.70 -3.04
N VAL A 479 -18.05 7.44 -3.05
CA VAL A 479 -18.30 6.63 -1.83
C VAL A 479 -17.00 6.30 -1.08
N LEU A 480 -15.82 6.42 -1.69
CA LEU A 480 -14.54 5.99 -1.12
C LEU A 480 -14.26 6.61 0.25
N PHE A 481 -14.28 7.93 0.36
CA PHE A 481 -13.98 8.61 1.62
C PHE A 481 -15.11 8.51 2.66
N PRO A 482 -16.41 8.64 2.30
CA PRO A 482 -17.50 8.31 3.22
C PRO A 482 -17.41 6.89 3.79
N TYR A 483 -17.15 5.90 2.94
CA TYR A 483 -16.87 4.52 3.36
C TYR A 483 -15.74 4.47 4.40
N ALA A 484 -14.58 5.04 4.05
CA ALA A 484 -13.42 5.03 4.92
C ALA A 484 -13.69 5.72 6.27
N ALA A 485 -14.35 6.88 6.26
CA ALA A 485 -14.71 7.62 7.46
C ALA A 485 -15.67 6.84 8.37
N ILE A 486 -16.69 6.18 7.80
CA ILE A 486 -17.67 5.37 8.55
C ILE A 486 -16.98 4.19 9.23
N PHE A 487 -16.15 3.44 8.52
CA PHE A 487 -15.45 2.29 9.11
C PHE A 487 -14.46 2.72 10.19
N VAL A 488 -13.70 3.79 9.97
CA VAL A 488 -12.78 4.34 10.98
C VAL A 488 -13.55 4.88 12.19
N ALA A 489 -14.69 5.56 11.99
CA ALA A 489 -15.56 5.97 13.09
C ALA A 489 -16.14 4.77 13.87
N GLY A 490 -16.50 3.68 13.17
CA GLY A 490 -16.88 2.41 13.78
C GLY A 490 -15.76 1.84 14.66
N ALA A 491 -14.51 1.96 14.24
CA ALA A 491 -13.36 1.56 15.03
C ALA A 491 -13.23 2.39 16.34
N PHE A 492 -13.56 3.68 16.30
CA PHE A 492 -13.62 4.50 17.52
C PHE A 492 -14.62 3.92 18.52
N VAL A 493 -15.84 3.60 18.06
CA VAL A 493 -16.89 3.05 18.92
C VAL A 493 -16.47 1.72 19.55
N THR A 494 -15.93 0.78 18.73
CA THR A 494 -15.49 -0.53 19.25
C THR A 494 -14.31 -0.39 20.21
N MET A 495 -13.39 0.53 19.97
CA MET A 495 -12.24 0.80 20.82
C MET A 495 -12.62 1.35 22.21
N LEU A 496 -13.75 2.03 22.35
CA LEU A 496 -14.25 2.49 23.65
C LEU A 496 -14.53 1.31 24.61
N PHE A 497 -14.98 0.16 24.08
CA PHE A 497 -15.27 -1.04 24.86
C PHE A 497 -14.05 -1.86 25.26
N VAL A 498 -12.87 -1.55 24.73
CA VAL A 498 -11.61 -2.18 25.13
C VAL A 498 -11.18 -1.66 26.49
N ARG A 499 -10.96 -2.55 27.46
CA ARG A 499 -10.62 -2.20 28.86
C ARG A 499 -9.27 -2.75 29.34
N HIS A 500 -8.62 -3.63 28.56
CA HIS A 500 -7.38 -4.32 28.89
C HIS A 500 -6.34 -4.07 27.81
N GLY A 501 -5.06 -4.31 28.09
CA GLY A 501 -3.94 -4.10 27.17
C GLY A 501 -3.49 -2.62 27.07
N ASP A 502 -3.88 -1.76 28.02
CA ASP A 502 -3.56 -0.33 28.05
C ASP A 502 -2.43 -0.03 29.07
N SER A 503 -1.29 -0.69 28.92
CA SER A 503 -0.12 -0.33 29.70
C SER A 503 0.53 0.94 29.15
N ARG A 504 1.21 1.69 30.04
CA ARG A 504 2.01 2.84 29.62
C ARG A 504 3.38 2.35 29.20
N PRO A 505 3.74 2.43 27.91
CA PRO A 505 5.06 1.99 27.47
C PRO A 505 6.15 2.84 28.10
N ILE A 506 7.34 2.26 28.30
CA ILE A 506 8.53 3.02 28.68
C ILE A 506 8.84 3.94 27.51
N PRO A 507 9.14 5.25 27.76
CA PRO A 507 9.40 6.18 26.68
C PRO A 507 10.55 5.71 25.80
N ALA A 508 10.28 5.48 24.52
CA ALA A 508 11.31 5.15 23.54
C ALA A 508 12.22 6.38 23.36
N LYS A 509 13.54 6.15 23.30
CA LYS A 509 14.53 7.22 23.12
C LYS A 509 15.08 7.21 21.70
N GLY A 510 15.00 8.33 21.02
CA GLY A 510 15.56 8.49 19.68
C GLY A 510 14.87 7.61 18.63
N LEU A 511 15.65 6.85 17.86
CA LEU A 511 15.14 6.00 16.76
C LEU A 511 14.27 4.82 17.19
N GLU A 512 14.25 4.44 18.46
CA GLU A 512 13.35 3.40 18.97
C GLU A 512 11.87 3.77 18.82
N ALA A 513 11.57 5.06 18.73
CA ALA A 513 10.21 5.53 18.52
C ALA A 513 9.69 5.33 17.09
N LEU A 514 10.55 4.94 16.16
CA LEU A 514 10.22 4.59 14.77
C LEU A 514 9.94 3.10 14.59
N ASP A 515 9.99 2.33 15.68
CA ASP A 515 9.71 0.90 15.67
C ASP A 515 8.21 0.68 15.45
N VAL A 516 7.87 0.35 14.24
CA VAL A 516 6.53 0.00 13.80
C VAL A 516 6.59 -1.49 13.46
N ASP A 517 5.95 -2.29 14.29
CA ASP A 517 5.78 -3.70 13.98
C ASP A 517 4.79 -3.84 12.82
N ASP A 518 5.31 -4.13 11.63
CA ASP A 518 4.53 -4.50 10.43
C ASP A 518 4.03 -5.95 10.51
#